data_683a70c041e03cd5ebaf62be5d3114af
#
_entry.id   683a70c041e03cd5ebaf62be5d3114af
#
_cell.length_a   1.000
_cell.length_b   1.000
_cell.length_c   1.000
_cell.angle_alpha   90.00
_cell.angle_beta   90.00
_cell.angle_gamma   90.00
#
_symmetry.space_group_name_H-M   'P 1'
#
loop_
_entity.id
_entity.type
_entity.pdbx_description
1 polymer ?
#
loop_
_entity_poly.entity_id
_entity_poly.type
_entity_poly.pdbx_seq_one_letter_code
_entity_poly.pdbx_strand_id
1 'polypeptide(L)'
;MSEQLWFLFALAGAGIGAVVQIIDMYLRQDEVFSHPIEPTIVSGTMQAMLWLSLPFVGFEYPSSGLVAGLAVIGGVLHIASLFFYFKVVFSFGDMSVISMLWNLLVAAVPILAFVLLGERLDALEYFGILLLFVGALALSFAEGVDTGLLPAVSKYMLVAVFLMGLSMVCLKGVYEHSTYWSGYLFYNFGIVGGGIAGYVFFLPKRYRRRFHGTFRSLFLFFLGIEFLQLAGEFCSNLATSLGPVSLVSAVESLQPVFIVFIAAGLFFIGKLFPWRRIRVLQPMCREQFQGMRVKMVAMALMAFGVYLIQHI
;
A
#
# COMPACT_ATOMS: atom_id res chain seq x y z
N MET A 1 -5.99 16.94 20.71
CA MET A 1 -5.32 15.62 20.81
C MET A 1 -5.77 14.64 19.74
N SER A 2 -7.02 14.64 19.30
CA SER A 2 -7.52 13.79 18.21
C SER A 2 -7.01 14.20 16.82
N GLU A 3 -6.79 15.48 16.58
CA GLU A 3 -6.37 16.02 15.27
C GLU A 3 -4.96 15.61 14.83
N GLN A 4 -4.09 15.19 15.73
CA GLN A 4 -2.74 14.73 15.40
C GLN A 4 -2.62 13.21 15.31
N LEU A 5 -3.61 12.46 15.82
CA LEU A 5 -3.54 10.99 15.85
C LEU A 5 -3.63 10.37 14.46
N TRP A 6 -4.47 10.90 13.57
CA TRP A 6 -4.58 10.40 12.21
C TRP A 6 -3.23 10.46 11.48
N PHE A 7 -2.49 11.54 11.68
CA PHE A 7 -1.18 11.73 11.06
C PHE A 7 -0.16 10.69 11.53
N LEU A 8 -0.09 10.45 12.85
CA LEU A 8 0.81 9.44 13.42
C LEU A 8 0.51 8.03 12.89
N PHE A 9 -0.78 7.70 12.77
CA PHE A 9 -1.19 6.42 12.20
C PHE A 9 -0.91 6.34 10.70
N ALA A 10 -1.13 7.40 9.93
CA ALA A 10 -0.77 7.44 8.51
C ALA A 10 0.75 7.26 8.31
N LEU A 11 1.55 7.93 9.14
CA LEU A 11 3.01 7.82 9.12
C LEU A 11 3.49 6.41 9.50
N ALA A 12 2.86 5.79 10.52
CA ALA A 12 3.14 4.41 10.91
C ALA A 12 2.77 3.43 9.79
N GLY A 13 1.60 3.62 9.15
CA GLY A 13 1.18 2.85 7.98
C GLY A 13 2.18 2.92 6.84
N ALA A 14 2.64 4.14 6.48
CA ALA A 14 3.67 4.35 5.47
C ALA A 14 4.99 3.66 5.82
N GLY A 15 5.42 3.74 7.08
CA GLY A 15 6.66 3.10 7.55
C GLY A 15 6.59 1.56 7.49
N ILE A 16 5.48 0.98 7.94
CA ILE A 16 5.24 -0.47 7.87
C ILE A 16 5.12 -0.91 6.41
N GLY A 17 4.39 -0.17 5.59
CA GLY A 17 4.26 -0.42 4.16
C GLY A 17 5.61 -0.42 3.43
N ALA A 18 6.55 0.45 3.84
CA ALA A 18 7.91 0.46 3.31
C ALA A 18 8.66 -0.86 3.60
N VAL A 19 8.49 -1.41 4.81
CA VAL A 19 9.09 -2.72 5.15
C VAL A 19 8.48 -3.83 4.30
N VAL A 20 7.15 -3.85 4.15
CA VAL A 20 6.44 -4.83 3.32
C VAL A 20 6.91 -4.74 1.87
N GLN A 21 7.02 -3.54 1.31
CA GLN A 21 7.49 -3.35 -0.07
C GLN A 21 8.92 -3.88 -0.29
N ILE A 22 9.84 -3.71 0.67
CA ILE A 22 11.20 -4.28 0.61
C ILE A 22 11.11 -5.82 0.58
N ILE A 23 10.20 -6.42 1.34
CA ILE A 23 10.00 -7.86 1.35
C ILE A 23 9.40 -8.34 0.01
N ASP A 24 8.45 -7.62 -0.56
CA ASP A 24 7.86 -7.93 -1.86
C ASP A 24 8.91 -7.90 -2.98
N MET A 25 9.83 -6.94 -2.95
CA MET A 25 10.97 -6.88 -3.88
C MET A 25 11.85 -8.14 -3.76
N TYR A 26 12.10 -8.61 -2.52
CA TYR A 26 12.85 -9.85 -2.27
C TYR A 26 12.10 -11.08 -2.81
N LEU A 27 10.80 -11.22 -2.53
CA LEU A 27 9.97 -12.33 -2.99
C LEU A 27 9.92 -12.45 -4.52
N ARG A 28 9.97 -11.31 -5.20
CA ARG A 28 10.03 -11.26 -6.65
C ARG A 28 11.37 -11.79 -7.18
N GLN A 29 12.49 -11.36 -6.59
CA GLN A 29 13.83 -11.80 -7.04
C GLN A 29 14.02 -13.30 -6.91
N ASP A 30 13.47 -13.93 -5.87
CA ASP A 30 13.55 -15.37 -5.63
C ASP A 30 12.54 -16.21 -6.45
N GLU A 31 11.78 -15.57 -7.37
CA GLU A 31 10.77 -16.25 -8.21
C GLU A 31 9.82 -17.16 -7.42
N VAL A 32 9.46 -16.74 -6.21
CA VAL A 32 8.60 -17.51 -5.30
C VAL A 32 7.25 -17.82 -5.94
N PHE A 33 6.70 -16.85 -6.66
CA PHE A 33 5.41 -16.99 -7.34
C PHE A 33 5.58 -17.28 -8.83
N SER A 34 4.74 -18.18 -9.36
CA SER A 34 4.75 -18.61 -10.75
C SER A 34 3.75 -17.86 -11.63
N HIS A 35 2.78 -17.20 -11.00
CA HIS A 35 1.71 -16.50 -11.69
C HIS A 35 1.34 -15.23 -10.94
N PRO A 36 1.12 -14.09 -11.62
CA PRO A 36 0.86 -12.79 -10.98
C PRO A 36 -0.33 -12.72 -10.02
N ILE A 37 -1.27 -13.66 -10.14
CA ILE A 37 -2.43 -13.75 -9.24
C ILE A 37 -2.10 -14.40 -7.89
N GLU A 38 -1.02 -15.18 -7.80
CA GLU A 38 -0.68 -15.93 -6.57
C GLU A 38 -0.45 -15.03 -5.36
N PRO A 39 0.33 -13.94 -5.44
CA PRO A 39 0.48 -13.02 -4.31
C PRO A 39 -0.84 -12.35 -3.93
N THR A 40 -1.70 -12.00 -4.89
CA THR A 40 -3.03 -11.45 -4.61
C THR A 40 -3.91 -12.45 -3.84
N ILE A 41 -3.82 -13.75 -4.17
CA ILE A 41 -4.56 -14.82 -3.47
C ILE A 41 -4.02 -14.94 -2.04
N VAL A 42 -2.70 -14.95 -1.86
CA VAL A 42 -2.08 -15.06 -0.53
C VAL A 42 -2.52 -13.88 0.33
N SER A 43 -2.30 -12.65 -0.14
CA SER A 43 -2.67 -11.45 0.59
C SER A 43 -4.17 -11.44 0.91
N GLY A 44 -5.04 -11.62 -0.11
CA GLY A 44 -6.48 -11.61 0.11
C GLY A 44 -6.96 -12.69 1.10
N THR A 45 -6.50 -13.93 0.98
CA THR A 45 -6.99 -15.02 1.85
C THR A 45 -6.42 -14.97 3.26
N MET A 46 -5.15 -14.55 3.41
CA MET A 46 -4.49 -14.43 4.71
C MET A 46 -5.06 -13.28 5.55
N GLN A 47 -5.65 -12.28 4.94
CA GLN A 47 -6.37 -11.21 5.63
C GLN A 47 -7.55 -11.71 6.50
N ALA A 48 -8.01 -12.95 6.30
CA ALA A 48 -8.95 -13.61 7.21
C ALA A 48 -8.42 -13.70 8.65
N MET A 49 -7.12 -13.53 8.88
CA MET A 49 -6.54 -13.43 10.22
C MET A 49 -7.15 -12.28 11.05
N LEU A 50 -7.61 -11.22 10.40
CA LEU A 50 -8.31 -10.12 11.08
C LEU A 50 -9.55 -10.62 11.85
N TRP A 51 -10.19 -11.69 11.39
CA TRP A 51 -11.38 -12.23 12.05
C TRP A 51 -11.08 -12.85 13.41
N LEU A 52 -9.81 -13.18 13.69
CA LEU A 52 -9.38 -13.61 15.02
C LEU A 52 -9.49 -12.49 16.06
N SER A 53 -9.62 -11.23 15.64
CA SER A 53 -9.86 -10.10 16.54
C SER A 53 -11.32 -9.99 17.01
N LEU A 54 -12.28 -10.63 16.32
CA LEU A 54 -13.70 -10.54 16.60
C LEU A 54 -14.10 -10.76 18.09
N PRO A 55 -13.52 -11.78 18.80
CA PRO A 55 -13.86 -11.97 20.20
C PRO A 55 -13.45 -10.82 21.12
N PHE A 56 -12.52 -9.98 20.69
CA PHE A 56 -11.91 -8.91 21.49
C PHE A 56 -12.52 -7.53 21.21
N VAL A 57 -12.95 -7.29 19.96
CA VAL A 57 -13.40 -5.96 19.52
C VAL A 57 -14.92 -5.79 19.51
N GLY A 58 -15.64 -6.90 19.65
CA GLY A 58 -17.09 -6.92 19.47
C GLY A 58 -17.48 -6.79 18.00
N PHE A 59 -18.62 -7.34 17.64
CA PHE A 59 -19.14 -7.25 16.29
C PHE A 59 -20.43 -6.42 16.31
N GLU A 60 -20.39 -5.29 15.61
CA GLU A 60 -21.56 -4.48 15.35
C GLU A 60 -21.83 -4.49 13.84
N TYR A 61 -23.09 -4.63 13.48
CA TYR A 61 -23.47 -4.51 12.08
C TYR A 61 -23.38 -3.04 11.64
N PRO A 62 -22.92 -2.72 10.41
CA PRO A 62 -22.95 -1.35 9.90
C PRO A 62 -24.35 -0.74 9.96
N SER A 63 -24.44 0.58 10.02
CA SER A 63 -25.70 1.32 10.19
C SER A 63 -26.81 0.93 9.19
N SER A 64 -26.44 0.40 8.04
CA SER A 64 -27.37 -0.09 7.01
C SER A 64 -26.75 -1.14 6.12
N GLY A 65 -27.58 -1.91 5.40
CA GLY A 65 -27.12 -2.85 4.38
C GLY A 65 -26.38 -2.18 3.22
N LEU A 66 -26.68 -0.91 2.93
CA LEU A 66 -25.98 -0.13 1.92
C LEU A 66 -24.53 0.18 2.37
N VAL A 67 -24.33 0.59 3.61
CA VAL A 67 -22.99 0.85 4.19
C VAL A 67 -22.18 -0.45 4.25
N ALA A 68 -22.81 -1.57 4.65
CA ALA A 68 -22.19 -2.88 4.63
C ALA A 68 -21.77 -3.28 3.21
N GLY A 69 -22.64 -3.09 2.22
CA GLY A 69 -22.35 -3.34 0.81
C GLY A 69 -21.21 -2.47 0.28
N LEU A 70 -21.20 -1.19 0.63
CA LEU A 70 -20.12 -0.26 0.26
C LEU A 70 -18.77 -0.69 0.83
N ALA A 71 -18.75 -1.15 2.08
CA ALA A 71 -17.54 -1.68 2.71
C ALA A 71 -17.01 -2.92 1.94
N VAL A 72 -17.87 -3.89 1.65
CA VAL A 72 -17.50 -5.10 0.90
C VAL A 72 -17.01 -4.74 -0.51
N ILE A 73 -17.70 -3.83 -1.21
CA ILE A 73 -17.27 -3.34 -2.54
C ILE A 73 -15.89 -2.67 -2.44
N GLY A 74 -15.67 -1.82 -1.43
CA GLY A 74 -14.36 -1.22 -1.16
C GLY A 74 -13.26 -2.27 -1.04
N GLY A 75 -13.50 -3.34 -0.27
CA GLY A 75 -12.55 -4.45 -0.13
C GLY A 75 -12.31 -5.22 -1.43
N VAL A 76 -13.34 -5.43 -2.26
CA VAL A 76 -13.19 -6.05 -3.59
C VAL A 76 -12.37 -5.15 -4.52
N LEU A 77 -12.59 -3.83 -4.47
CA LEU A 77 -11.79 -2.87 -5.24
C LEU A 77 -10.32 -2.86 -4.82
N HIS A 78 -10.05 -2.97 -3.51
CA HIS A 78 -8.70 -3.09 -2.97
C HIS A 78 -7.96 -4.30 -3.56
N ILE A 79 -8.53 -5.49 -3.42
CA ILE A 79 -7.89 -6.72 -3.91
C ILE A 79 -7.78 -6.75 -5.44
N ALA A 80 -8.74 -6.16 -6.16
CA ALA A 80 -8.65 -5.99 -7.60
C ALA A 80 -7.52 -5.03 -8.00
N SER A 81 -7.31 -3.95 -7.25
CA SER A 81 -6.17 -3.06 -7.42
C SER A 81 -4.84 -3.81 -7.26
N LEU A 82 -4.70 -4.60 -6.19
CA LEU A 82 -3.51 -5.43 -5.95
C LEU A 82 -3.26 -6.44 -7.07
N PHE A 83 -4.30 -7.00 -7.67
CA PHE A 83 -4.14 -7.88 -8.84
C PHE A 83 -3.45 -7.16 -10.01
N PHE A 84 -3.88 -5.94 -10.35
CA PHE A 84 -3.25 -5.15 -11.41
C PHE A 84 -1.84 -4.70 -11.03
N TYR A 85 -1.62 -4.32 -9.78
CA TYR A 85 -0.30 -3.98 -9.23
C TYR A 85 0.67 -5.17 -9.37
N PHE A 86 0.35 -6.33 -8.83
CA PHE A 86 1.20 -7.51 -8.92
C PHE A 86 1.38 -8.01 -10.35
N LYS A 87 0.37 -7.86 -11.21
CA LYS A 87 0.52 -8.15 -12.63
C LYS A 87 1.66 -7.34 -13.24
N VAL A 88 1.79 -6.08 -12.88
CA VAL A 88 2.88 -5.23 -13.37
C VAL A 88 4.21 -5.61 -12.72
N VAL A 89 4.25 -5.80 -11.40
CA VAL A 89 5.44 -6.20 -10.65
C VAL A 89 6.09 -7.45 -11.25
N PHE A 90 5.28 -8.48 -11.54
CA PHE A 90 5.80 -9.76 -12.05
C PHE A 90 6.01 -9.79 -13.56
N SER A 91 5.38 -8.90 -14.34
CA SER A 91 5.51 -8.91 -15.80
C SER A 91 6.63 -8.00 -16.31
N PHE A 92 6.85 -6.85 -15.67
CA PHE A 92 7.75 -5.82 -16.19
C PHE A 92 8.96 -5.56 -15.31
N GLY A 93 8.79 -5.65 -14.03
CA GLY A 93 9.91 -5.74 -13.09
C GLY A 93 10.62 -4.46 -12.71
N ASP A 94 10.36 -3.33 -13.30
CA ASP A 94 10.96 -2.06 -12.92
C ASP A 94 10.15 -1.42 -11.76
N MET A 95 10.68 -1.58 -10.54
CA MET A 95 10.02 -1.06 -9.34
C MET A 95 9.99 0.47 -9.29
N SER A 96 10.94 1.15 -9.94
CA SER A 96 10.97 2.62 -9.97
C SER A 96 9.79 3.17 -10.79
N VAL A 97 9.50 2.56 -11.96
CA VAL A 97 8.33 2.88 -12.78
C VAL A 97 7.03 2.59 -12.02
N ILE A 98 6.99 1.44 -11.34
CA ILE A 98 5.80 1.01 -10.58
C ILE A 98 5.53 1.98 -9.43
N SER A 99 6.54 2.29 -8.62
CA SER A 99 6.43 3.25 -7.51
C SER A 99 6.04 4.64 -7.97
N MET A 100 6.63 5.11 -9.09
CA MET A 100 6.27 6.40 -9.70
C MET A 100 4.79 6.46 -10.04
N LEU A 101 4.27 5.42 -10.71
CA LEU A 101 2.86 5.39 -11.11
C LEU A 101 1.93 5.15 -9.90
N TRP A 102 2.37 4.41 -8.89
CA TRP A 102 1.60 4.23 -7.65
C TRP A 102 1.42 5.55 -6.89
N ASN A 103 2.41 6.43 -6.92
CA ASN A 103 2.32 7.76 -6.30
C ASN A 103 1.26 8.67 -6.94
N LEU A 104 0.68 8.30 -8.10
CA LEU A 104 -0.50 8.98 -8.64
C LEU A 104 -1.72 8.89 -7.71
N LEU A 105 -1.72 7.99 -6.73
CA LEU A 105 -2.74 7.94 -5.67
C LEU A 105 -2.86 9.28 -4.94
N VAL A 106 -1.75 9.96 -4.70
CA VAL A 106 -1.71 11.28 -4.03
C VAL A 106 -2.54 12.33 -4.78
N ALA A 107 -2.63 12.21 -6.10
CA ALA A 107 -3.46 13.10 -6.92
C ALA A 107 -4.88 12.53 -7.12
N ALA A 108 -5.02 11.22 -7.26
CA ALA A 108 -6.29 10.57 -7.55
C ALA A 108 -7.25 10.59 -6.35
N VAL A 109 -6.74 10.33 -5.13
CA VAL A 109 -7.59 10.25 -3.92
C VAL A 109 -8.26 11.59 -3.60
N PRO A 110 -7.57 12.76 -3.58
CA PRO A 110 -8.25 14.04 -3.34
C PRO A 110 -9.32 14.37 -4.38
N ILE A 111 -9.09 14.03 -5.65
CA ILE A 111 -10.09 14.24 -6.70
C ILE A 111 -11.33 13.37 -6.45
N LEU A 112 -11.12 12.09 -6.15
CA LEU A 112 -12.22 11.16 -5.86
C LEU A 112 -12.96 11.53 -4.57
N ALA A 113 -12.24 11.92 -3.52
CA ALA A 113 -12.82 12.35 -2.26
C ALA A 113 -13.66 13.63 -2.41
N PHE A 114 -13.15 14.60 -3.18
CA PHE A 114 -13.92 15.80 -3.49
C PHE A 114 -15.22 15.48 -4.26
N VAL A 115 -15.14 14.64 -5.29
CA VAL A 115 -16.28 14.31 -6.15
C VAL A 115 -17.31 13.41 -5.44
N LEU A 116 -16.86 12.42 -4.66
CA LEU A 116 -17.74 11.38 -4.11
C LEU A 116 -18.18 11.66 -2.67
N LEU A 117 -17.32 12.29 -1.85
CA LEU A 117 -17.62 12.59 -0.45
C LEU A 117 -17.85 14.09 -0.21
N GLY A 118 -17.53 14.95 -1.19
CA GLY A 118 -17.57 16.40 -0.99
C GLY A 118 -16.47 16.92 -0.07
N GLU A 119 -15.40 16.14 0.14
CA GLU A 119 -14.26 16.54 0.97
C GLU A 119 -13.62 17.80 0.42
N ARG A 120 -13.53 18.84 1.24
CA ARG A 120 -12.91 20.11 0.88
C ARG A 120 -11.77 20.40 1.82
N LEU A 121 -10.62 20.64 1.25
CA LEU A 121 -9.39 21.00 1.94
C LEU A 121 -9.10 22.48 1.76
N ASP A 122 -8.29 23.03 2.63
CA ASP A 122 -7.80 24.39 2.49
C ASP A 122 -6.73 24.51 1.39
N ALA A 123 -6.51 25.72 0.88
CA ALA A 123 -5.56 25.96 -0.21
C ALA A 123 -4.12 25.53 0.17
N LEU A 124 -3.74 25.68 1.43
CA LEU A 124 -2.42 25.28 1.93
C LEU A 124 -2.29 23.75 2.05
N GLU A 125 -3.38 23.05 2.41
CA GLU A 125 -3.41 21.57 2.40
C GLU A 125 -3.25 21.04 0.98
N TYR A 126 -3.97 21.59 -0.02
CA TYR A 126 -3.78 21.24 -1.42
C TYR A 126 -2.36 21.52 -1.90
N PHE A 127 -1.75 22.63 -1.46
CA PHE A 127 -0.37 22.95 -1.79
C PHE A 127 0.60 21.96 -1.14
N GLY A 128 0.35 21.54 0.11
CA GLY A 128 1.09 20.48 0.79
C GLY A 128 1.01 19.14 0.05
N ILE A 129 -0.19 18.74 -0.38
CA ILE A 129 -0.41 17.55 -1.23
C ILE A 129 0.39 17.64 -2.53
N LEU A 130 0.38 18.80 -3.19
CA LEU A 130 1.14 19.02 -4.43
C LEU A 130 2.65 18.85 -4.21
N LEU A 131 3.19 19.37 -3.09
CA LEU A 131 4.61 19.20 -2.75
C LEU A 131 4.95 17.74 -2.47
N LEU A 132 4.10 17.01 -1.77
CA LEU A 132 4.25 15.58 -1.53
C LEU A 132 4.24 14.80 -2.84
N PHE A 133 3.30 15.10 -3.72
CA PHE A 133 3.21 14.47 -5.03
C PHE A 133 4.45 14.71 -5.91
N VAL A 134 4.87 15.98 -6.03
CA VAL A 134 6.07 16.34 -6.81
C VAL A 134 7.33 15.72 -6.20
N GLY A 135 7.45 15.71 -4.88
CA GLY A 135 8.56 15.07 -4.17
C GLY A 135 8.59 13.55 -4.39
N ALA A 136 7.45 12.87 -4.29
CA ALA A 136 7.35 11.44 -4.53
C ALA A 136 7.70 11.06 -5.98
N LEU A 137 7.26 11.83 -6.96
CA LEU A 137 7.66 11.67 -8.36
C LEU A 137 9.17 11.89 -8.55
N ALA A 138 9.72 12.98 -7.99
CA ALA A 138 11.15 13.28 -8.09
C ALA A 138 12.02 12.16 -7.47
N LEU A 139 11.57 11.57 -6.36
CA LEU A 139 12.20 10.42 -5.72
C LEU A 139 12.27 9.21 -6.65
N SER A 140 11.15 8.88 -7.29
CA SER A 140 11.06 7.77 -8.25
C SER A 140 11.93 8.01 -9.49
N PHE A 141 11.93 9.23 -10.04
CA PHE A 141 12.81 9.57 -11.17
C PHE A 141 14.30 9.48 -10.82
N ALA A 142 14.66 9.79 -9.58
CA ALA A 142 16.07 9.67 -9.13
C ALA A 142 16.58 8.22 -9.10
N GLU A 143 15.69 7.24 -9.10
CA GLU A 143 16.01 5.80 -9.15
C GLU A 143 16.28 5.29 -10.56
N GLY A 144 16.13 6.12 -11.59
CA GLY A 144 16.42 5.76 -12.97
C GLY A 144 15.26 5.04 -13.66
N VAL A 145 14.14 5.75 -13.82
CA VAL A 145 12.93 5.24 -14.48
C VAL A 145 13.21 4.89 -15.95
N ASP A 146 12.96 3.65 -16.33
CA ASP A 146 12.95 3.26 -17.74
C ASP A 146 11.68 3.77 -18.45
N THR A 147 11.81 4.90 -19.12
CA THR A 147 10.71 5.52 -19.85
C THR A 147 10.17 4.67 -21.01
N GLY A 148 10.94 3.71 -21.52
CA GLY A 148 10.52 2.78 -22.57
C GLY A 148 9.42 1.82 -22.11
N LEU A 149 9.36 1.52 -20.82
CA LEU A 149 8.35 0.65 -20.23
C LEU A 149 7.03 1.37 -19.87
N LEU A 150 7.04 2.71 -19.77
CA LEU A 150 5.89 3.50 -19.36
C LEU A 150 4.59 3.18 -20.12
N PRO A 151 4.56 3.08 -21.48
CA PRO A 151 3.32 2.82 -22.19
C PRO A 151 2.71 1.44 -21.89
N ALA A 152 3.55 0.44 -21.62
CA ALA A 152 3.09 -0.92 -21.32
C ALA A 152 2.59 -1.07 -19.88
N VAL A 153 3.26 -0.40 -18.94
CA VAL A 153 3.00 -0.45 -17.50
C VAL A 153 1.83 0.44 -17.11
N SER A 154 1.76 1.66 -17.67
CA SER A 154 0.83 2.71 -17.23
C SER A 154 -0.63 2.29 -17.31
N LYS A 155 -1.07 1.57 -18.34
CA LYS A 155 -2.48 1.15 -18.47
C LYS A 155 -2.95 0.28 -17.29
N TYR A 156 -2.11 -0.62 -16.81
CA TYR A 156 -2.44 -1.48 -15.67
C TYR A 156 -2.31 -0.74 -14.35
N MET A 157 -1.26 0.10 -14.22
CA MET A 157 -1.05 0.89 -13.01
C MET A 157 -2.11 1.97 -12.83
N LEU A 158 -2.57 2.63 -13.90
CA LEU A 158 -3.67 3.60 -13.81
C LEU A 158 -4.97 2.93 -13.33
N VAL A 159 -5.25 1.70 -13.80
CA VAL A 159 -6.39 0.92 -13.29
C VAL A 159 -6.18 0.58 -11.82
N ALA A 160 -4.98 0.13 -11.41
CA ALA A 160 -4.66 -0.18 -10.03
C ALA A 160 -4.85 1.05 -9.12
N VAL A 161 -4.28 2.18 -9.50
CA VAL A 161 -4.39 3.46 -8.77
C VAL A 161 -5.84 3.92 -8.64
N PHE A 162 -6.59 3.86 -9.74
CA PHE A 162 -8.01 4.25 -9.71
C PHE A 162 -8.84 3.36 -8.79
N LEU A 163 -8.66 2.03 -8.87
CA LEU A 163 -9.37 1.08 -8.02
C LEU A 163 -8.98 1.23 -6.54
N MET A 164 -7.68 1.47 -6.25
CA MET A 164 -7.22 1.70 -4.89
C MET A 164 -7.77 3.02 -4.33
N GLY A 165 -7.69 4.10 -5.10
CA GLY A 165 -8.25 5.40 -4.70
C GLY A 165 -9.75 5.32 -4.42
N LEU A 166 -10.50 4.63 -5.30
CA LEU A 166 -11.93 4.41 -5.09
C LEU A 166 -12.20 3.55 -3.86
N SER A 167 -11.38 2.53 -3.60
CA SER A 167 -11.45 1.70 -2.40
C SER A 167 -11.28 2.53 -1.12
N MET A 168 -10.25 3.39 -1.08
CA MET A 168 -9.98 4.28 0.07
C MET A 168 -11.15 5.24 0.34
N VAL A 169 -11.69 5.84 -0.73
CA VAL A 169 -12.83 6.76 -0.62
C VAL A 169 -14.11 6.04 -0.18
N CYS A 170 -14.37 4.83 -0.70
CA CYS A 170 -15.47 3.99 -0.22
C CYS A 170 -15.35 3.70 1.28
N LEU A 171 -14.15 3.32 1.72
CA LEU A 171 -13.90 3.01 3.13
C LEU A 171 -14.05 4.25 4.03
N LYS A 172 -13.60 5.42 3.58
CA LYS A 172 -13.86 6.69 4.29
C LYS A 172 -15.35 6.94 4.46
N GLY A 173 -16.13 6.83 3.39
CA GLY A 173 -17.60 6.97 3.45
C GLY A 173 -18.27 5.95 4.38
N VAL A 174 -17.71 4.74 4.50
CA VAL A 174 -18.16 3.74 5.48
C VAL A 174 -17.90 4.20 6.91
N TYR A 175 -16.72 4.75 7.20
CA TYR A 175 -16.36 5.21 8.55
C TYR A 175 -17.17 6.43 9.02
N GLU A 176 -17.70 7.22 8.10
CA GLU A 176 -18.61 8.32 8.44
C GLU A 176 -19.99 7.83 8.92
N HIS A 177 -20.35 6.57 8.62
CA HIS A 177 -21.66 6.01 8.88
C HIS A 177 -21.64 4.73 9.73
N SER A 178 -20.47 4.28 10.19
CA SER A 178 -20.32 3.08 11.02
C SER A 178 -19.13 3.19 11.96
N THR A 179 -19.07 2.31 12.97
CA THR A 179 -17.89 2.20 13.83
C THR A 179 -16.67 1.69 13.02
N TYR A 180 -15.47 2.06 13.45
CA TYR A 180 -14.22 1.62 12.80
C TYR A 180 -14.18 0.10 12.58
N TRP A 181 -14.40 -0.68 13.65
CA TRP A 181 -14.29 -2.13 13.57
C TRP A 181 -15.33 -2.75 12.65
N SER A 182 -16.58 -2.24 12.71
CA SER A 182 -17.65 -2.69 11.82
C SER A 182 -17.30 -2.45 10.35
N GLY A 183 -16.90 -1.22 10.02
CA GLY A 183 -16.50 -0.85 8.66
C GLY A 183 -15.31 -1.69 8.17
N TYR A 184 -14.27 -1.81 8.99
CA TYR A 184 -13.05 -2.53 8.63
C TYR A 184 -13.30 -4.04 8.45
N LEU A 185 -14.10 -4.67 9.30
CA LEU A 185 -14.44 -6.09 9.17
C LEU A 185 -15.23 -6.38 7.89
N PHE A 186 -16.24 -5.55 7.57
CA PHE A 186 -17.00 -5.71 6.32
C PHE A 186 -16.15 -5.44 5.09
N TYR A 187 -15.25 -4.47 5.13
CA TYR A 187 -14.25 -4.23 4.09
C TYR A 187 -13.34 -5.45 3.90
N ASN A 188 -12.89 -6.04 4.99
CA ASN A 188 -12.08 -7.25 4.97
C ASN A 188 -12.81 -8.47 4.37
N PHE A 189 -14.14 -8.60 4.55
CA PHE A 189 -14.91 -9.63 3.82
C PHE A 189 -14.79 -9.47 2.31
N GLY A 190 -14.76 -8.24 1.81
CA GLY A 190 -14.54 -7.97 0.38
C GLY A 190 -13.16 -8.41 -0.08
N ILE A 191 -12.11 -8.12 0.69
CA ILE A 191 -10.73 -8.51 0.40
C ILE A 191 -10.60 -10.04 0.37
N VAL A 192 -11.06 -10.72 1.42
CA VAL A 192 -10.99 -12.19 1.53
C VAL A 192 -11.84 -12.86 0.44
N GLY A 193 -13.05 -12.37 0.20
CA GLY A 193 -13.91 -12.84 -0.88
C GLY A 193 -13.25 -12.70 -2.25
N GLY A 194 -12.61 -11.56 -2.52
CA GLY A 194 -11.85 -11.33 -3.74
C GLY A 194 -10.62 -12.24 -3.87
N GLY A 195 -9.89 -12.50 -2.77
CA GLY A 195 -8.79 -13.47 -2.74
C GLY A 195 -9.24 -14.89 -3.07
N ILE A 196 -10.36 -15.33 -2.46
CA ILE A 196 -10.97 -16.65 -2.76
C ILE A 196 -11.42 -16.71 -4.23
N ALA A 197 -12.09 -15.67 -4.73
CA ALA A 197 -12.49 -15.57 -6.13
C ALA A 197 -11.28 -15.63 -7.07
N GLY A 198 -10.17 -14.97 -6.70
CA GLY A 198 -8.88 -15.06 -7.40
C GLY A 198 -8.40 -16.50 -7.55
N TYR A 199 -8.44 -17.27 -6.46
CA TYR A 199 -8.06 -18.67 -6.47
C TYR A 199 -9.01 -19.54 -7.33
N VAL A 200 -10.33 -19.35 -7.19
CA VAL A 200 -11.33 -20.20 -7.84
C VAL A 200 -11.41 -19.94 -9.34
N PHE A 201 -11.45 -18.67 -9.74
CA PHE A 201 -11.78 -18.26 -11.10
C PHE A 201 -10.57 -17.85 -11.94
N PHE A 202 -9.53 -17.29 -11.32
CA PHE A 202 -8.42 -16.67 -12.06
C PHE A 202 -7.11 -17.46 -12.00
N LEU A 203 -6.90 -18.35 -11.00
CA LEU A 203 -5.69 -19.17 -10.96
C LEU A 203 -5.86 -20.39 -11.88
N PRO A 204 -5.10 -20.50 -13.01
CA PRO A 204 -5.20 -21.64 -13.91
C PRO A 204 -4.86 -22.97 -13.21
N LYS A 205 -5.59 -24.03 -13.51
CA LYS A 205 -5.45 -25.35 -12.86
C LYS A 205 -4.01 -25.87 -12.87
N ARG A 206 -3.24 -25.58 -13.92
CA ARG A 206 -1.83 -26.00 -14.06
C ARG A 206 -0.91 -25.43 -12.97
N TYR A 207 -1.21 -24.24 -12.43
CA TYR A 207 -0.41 -23.60 -11.39
C TYR A 207 -0.83 -23.99 -9.97
N ARG A 208 -2.04 -24.51 -9.74
CA ARG A 208 -2.59 -24.81 -8.42
C ARG A 208 -1.72 -25.75 -7.60
N ARG A 209 -1.18 -26.81 -8.22
CA ARG A 209 -0.31 -27.78 -7.52
C ARG A 209 0.96 -27.14 -7.01
N ARG A 210 1.61 -26.31 -7.85
CA ARG A 210 2.83 -25.58 -7.47
C ARG A 210 2.50 -24.55 -6.38
N PHE A 211 1.42 -23.78 -6.56
CA PHE A 211 0.94 -22.81 -5.58
C PHE A 211 0.76 -23.46 -4.18
N HIS A 212 0.04 -24.59 -4.09
CA HIS A 212 -0.12 -25.29 -2.81
C HIS A 212 1.21 -25.75 -2.21
N GLY A 213 2.14 -26.23 -3.02
CA GLY A 213 3.47 -26.62 -2.57
C GLY A 213 4.25 -25.43 -1.97
N THR A 214 4.30 -24.33 -2.71
CA THR A 214 4.96 -23.07 -2.28
C THR A 214 4.29 -22.50 -1.04
N PHE A 215 2.95 -22.41 -1.04
CA PHE A 215 2.19 -21.87 0.09
C PHE A 215 2.45 -22.69 1.38
N ARG A 216 2.43 -24.02 1.29
CA ARG A 216 2.68 -24.89 2.43
C ARG A 216 4.12 -24.76 2.95
N SER A 217 5.10 -24.71 2.05
CA SER A 217 6.53 -24.64 2.43
C SER A 217 6.91 -23.29 3.05
N LEU A 218 6.25 -22.19 2.64
CA LEU A 218 6.50 -20.83 3.08
C LEU A 218 5.39 -20.27 3.99
N PHE A 219 4.50 -21.12 4.49
CA PHE A 219 3.32 -20.68 5.25
C PHE A 219 3.64 -19.73 6.39
N LEU A 220 4.61 -20.07 7.25
CA LEU A 220 5.00 -19.22 8.38
C LEU A 220 5.62 -17.90 7.93
N PHE A 221 6.31 -17.91 6.80
CA PHE A 221 6.88 -16.70 6.22
C PHE A 221 5.76 -15.78 5.70
N PHE A 222 4.80 -16.31 4.92
CA PHE A 222 3.63 -15.54 4.48
C PHE A 222 2.80 -15.05 5.66
N LEU A 223 2.61 -15.88 6.68
CA LEU A 223 1.91 -15.49 7.91
C LEU A 223 2.55 -14.26 8.57
N GLY A 224 3.88 -14.23 8.64
CA GLY A 224 4.62 -13.09 9.20
C GLY A 224 4.49 -11.82 8.35
N ILE A 225 4.56 -11.94 7.02
CA ILE A 225 4.41 -10.80 6.11
C ILE A 225 2.99 -10.24 6.18
N GLU A 226 1.99 -11.12 6.10
CA GLU A 226 0.59 -10.69 6.12
C GLU A 226 0.17 -10.12 7.48
N PHE A 227 0.76 -10.61 8.58
CA PHE A 227 0.60 -9.96 9.89
C PHE A 227 1.15 -8.53 9.88
N LEU A 228 2.32 -8.32 9.27
CA LEU A 228 2.91 -7.00 9.12
C LEU A 228 2.05 -6.11 8.20
N GLN A 229 1.57 -6.67 7.09
CA GLN A 229 0.65 -5.99 6.16
C GLN A 229 -0.62 -5.55 6.87
N LEU A 230 -1.26 -6.46 7.64
CA LEU A 230 -2.44 -6.15 8.45
C LEU A 230 -2.18 -5.04 9.47
N ALA A 231 -0.99 -5.03 10.11
CA ALA A 231 -0.62 -3.96 11.04
C ALA A 231 -0.50 -2.61 10.33
N GLY A 232 0.09 -2.58 9.12
CA GLY A 232 0.16 -1.38 8.27
C GLY A 232 -1.23 -0.90 7.86
N GLU A 233 -2.06 -1.80 7.34
CA GLU A 233 -3.44 -1.49 6.95
C GLU A 233 -4.31 -1.04 8.12
N PHE A 234 -4.12 -1.64 9.30
CA PHE A 234 -4.79 -1.18 10.52
C PHE A 234 -4.45 0.28 10.81
N CYS A 235 -3.18 0.65 10.73
CA CYS A 235 -2.75 2.04 10.93
C CYS A 235 -3.33 2.97 9.86
N SER A 236 -3.22 2.62 8.57
CA SER A 236 -3.77 3.38 7.44
C SER A 236 -5.29 3.57 7.54
N ASN A 237 -6.01 2.50 7.85
CA ASN A 237 -7.47 2.53 7.98
C ASN A 237 -7.91 3.32 9.20
N LEU A 238 -7.18 3.23 10.31
CA LEU A 238 -7.46 4.04 11.50
C LEU A 238 -7.17 5.53 11.23
N ALA A 239 -6.10 5.85 10.51
CA ALA A 239 -5.84 7.20 10.05
C ALA A 239 -6.99 7.74 9.19
N THR A 240 -7.46 6.94 8.23
CA THR A 240 -8.61 7.28 7.35
C THR A 240 -9.90 7.48 8.12
N SER A 241 -10.12 6.72 9.21
CA SER A 241 -11.30 6.91 10.07
C SER A 241 -11.25 8.22 10.87
N LEU A 242 -10.06 8.68 11.22
CA LEU A 242 -9.83 9.85 12.08
C LEU A 242 -9.61 11.15 11.31
N GLY A 243 -9.11 11.09 10.07
CA GLY A 243 -8.73 12.25 9.28
C GLY A 243 -9.29 12.26 7.86
N PRO A 244 -9.05 13.35 7.10
CA PRO A 244 -9.38 13.43 5.68
C PRO A 244 -8.61 12.39 4.88
N VAL A 245 -9.32 11.62 4.03
CA VAL A 245 -8.67 10.54 3.24
C VAL A 245 -7.64 11.09 2.25
N SER A 246 -7.85 12.31 1.75
CA SER A 246 -6.91 13.01 0.88
C SER A 246 -5.57 13.28 1.59
N LEU A 247 -5.61 13.73 2.85
CA LEU A 247 -4.40 14.00 3.64
C LEU A 247 -3.70 12.70 4.06
N VAL A 248 -4.48 11.67 4.42
CA VAL A 248 -3.93 10.35 4.75
C VAL A 248 -3.15 9.78 3.56
N SER A 249 -3.74 9.75 2.36
CA SER A 249 -3.08 9.26 1.14
C SER A 249 -1.82 10.07 0.80
N ALA A 250 -1.84 11.39 1.06
CA ALA A 250 -0.69 12.25 0.86
C ALA A 250 0.46 11.91 1.83
N VAL A 251 0.17 11.69 3.11
CA VAL A 251 1.17 11.27 4.11
C VAL A 251 1.72 9.87 3.80
N GLU A 252 0.88 8.95 3.33
CA GLU A 252 1.32 7.62 2.92
C GLU A 252 2.30 7.64 1.75
N SER A 253 2.28 8.69 0.93
CA SER A 253 3.28 8.88 -0.14
C SER A 253 4.72 9.08 0.38
N LEU A 254 4.92 9.24 1.69
CA LEU A 254 6.25 9.21 2.33
C LEU A 254 6.87 7.79 2.36
N GLN A 255 6.15 6.75 2.00
CA GLN A 255 6.66 5.38 1.97
C GLN A 255 8.02 5.24 1.26
N PRO A 256 8.29 5.83 0.08
CA PRO A 256 9.61 5.78 -0.54
C PRO A 256 10.72 6.43 0.30
N VAL A 257 10.40 7.46 1.09
CA VAL A 257 11.35 8.08 2.03
C VAL A 257 11.78 7.06 3.10
N PHE A 258 10.82 6.34 3.68
CA PHE A 258 11.11 5.27 4.63
C PHE A 258 11.93 4.14 4.00
N ILE A 259 11.68 3.77 2.74
CA ILE A 259 12.48 2.77 2.02
C ILE A 259 13.94 3.19 1.96
N VAL A 260 14.23 4.46 1.63
CA VAL A 260 15.61 4.99 1.60
C VAL A 260 16.26 4.91 2.99
N PHE A 261 15.55 5.29 4.06
CA PHE A 261 16.09 5.20 5.43
C PHE A 261 16.33 3.77 5.89
N ILE A 262 15.37 2.86 5.62
CA ILE A 262 15.52 1.43 5.97
C ILE A 262 16.67 0.81 5.18
N ALA A 263 16.78 1.09 3.88
CA ALA A 263 17.87 0.61 3.04
C ALA A 263 19.23 1.12 3.54
N ALA A 264 19.31 2.39 3.94
CA ALA A 264 20.50 2.95 4.57
C ALA A 264 20.87 2.21 5.86
N GLY A 265 19.88 2.02 6.76
CA GLY A 265 20.06 1.27 8.00
C GLY A 265 20.56 -0.15 7.77
N LEU A 266 19.91 -0.89 6.85
CA LEU A 266 20.32 -2.26 6.49
C LEU A 266 21.71 -2.32 5.86
N PHE A 267 22.07 -1.33 5.03
CA PHE A 267 23.39 -1.23 4.45
C PHE A 267 24.48 -1.04 5.52
N PHE A 268 24.28 -0.12 6.47
CA PHE A 268 25.22 0.13 7.55
C PHE A 268 25.30 -1.06 8.52
N ILE A 269 24.16 -1.68 8.90
CA ILE A 269 24.13 -2.87 9.76
C ILE A 269 24.85 -4.04 9.07
N GLY A 270 24.61 -4.26 7.78
CA GLY A 270 25.29 -5.32 7.02
C GLY A 270 26.80 -5.12 6.87
N LYS A 271 27.28 -3.86 6.98
CA LYS A 271 28.70 -3.53 7.00
C LYS A 271 29.33 -3.80 8.37
N LEU A 272 28.57 -3.58 9.45
CA LEU A 272 29.01 -3.82 10.83
C LEU A 272 28.89 -5.32 11.21
N PHE A 273 27.82 -5.97 10.78
CA PHE A 273 27.52 -7.37 11.08
C PHE A 273 27.33 -8.15 9.76
N PRO A 274 28.34 -8.87 9.28
CA PRO A 274 28.30 -9.55 7.97
C PRO A 274 27.43 -10.81 8.00
N TRP A 275 26.18 -10.72 8.45
CA TRP A 275 25.23 -11.82 8.41
C TRP A 275 24.90 -12.18 6.97
N ARG A 276 24.98 -13.50 6.67
CA ARG A 276 24.76 -14.02 5.30
C ARG A 276 23.43 -13.55 4.68
N ARG A 277 22.38 -13.44 5.49
CA ARG A 277 21.05 -12.98 5.04
C ARG A 277 21.01 -11.49 4.66
N ILE A 278 21.74 -10.63 5.37
CA ILE A 278 21.79 -9.20 5.08
C ILE A 278 22.64 -8.94 3.84
N ARG A 279 23.66 -9.76 3.56
CA ARG A 279 24.48 -9.63 2.34
C ARG A 279 23.66 -9.78 1.05
N VAL A 280 22.62 -10.59 1.05
CA VAL A 280 21.73 -10.77 -0.13
C VAL A 280 20.97 -9.47 -0.44
N LEU A 281 20.64 -8.66 0.58
CA LEU A 281 19.93 -7.39 0.42
C LEU A 281 20.87 -6.21 0.08
N GLN A 282 22.18 -6.34 0.26
CA GLN A 282 23.13 -5.25 0.05
C GLN A 282 23.11 -4.64 -1.36
N PRO A 283 23.00 -5.42 -2.47
CA PRO A 283 22.89 -4.83 -3.81
C PRO A 283 21.67 -3.94 -3.95
N MET A 284 20.50 -4.41 -3.48
CA MET A 284 19.24 -3.64 -3.49
C MET A 284 19.36 -2.35 -2.66
N CYS A 285 19.95 -2.45 -1.45
CA CYS A 285 20.19 -1.28 -0.62
C CYS A 285 21.13 -0.27 -1.30
N ARG A 286 22.13 -0.75 -2.07
CA ARG A 286 23.07 0.12 -2.78
C ARG A 286 22.41 0.88 -3.93
N GLU A 287 21.48 0.27 -4.63
CA GLU A 287 20.69 0.93 -5.69
C GLU A 287 19.92 2.12 -5.14
N GLN A 288 19.43 2.02 -3.90
CA GLN A 288 18.71 3.11 -3.24
C GLN A 288 19.54 4.37 -2.98
N PHE A 289 20.88 4.29 -3.08
CA PHE A 289 21.77 5.46 -2.98
C PHE A 289 22.01 6.18 -4.31
N GLN A 290 21.51 5.64 -5.42
CA GLN A 290 21.61 6.32 -6.72
C GLN A 290 20.76 7.61 -6.67
N GLY A 291 21.28 8.67 -7.30
CA GLY A 291 20.58 9.95 -7.36
C GLY A 291 20.38 10.66 -6.01
N MET A 292 21.19 10.36 -4.96
CA MET A 292 21.01 10.85 -3.59
C MET A 292 20.79 12.36 -3.49
N ARG A 293 21.44 13.18 -4.33
CA ARG A 293 21.23 14.65 -4.32
C ARG A 293 19.79 15.01 -4.66
N VAL A 294 19.24 14.39 -5.69
CA VAL A 294 17.84 14.60 -6.08
C VAL A 294 16.90 14.07 -5.00
N LYS A 295 17.20 12.89 -4.44
CA LYS A 295 16.43 12.31 -3.33
C LYS A 295 16.40 13.21 -2.11
N MET A 296 17.53 13.85 -1.73
CA MET A 296 17.56 14.78 -0.61
C MET A 296 16.66 16.01 -0.84
N VAL A 297 16.68 16.58 -2.05
CA VAL A 297 15.80 17.71 -2.41
C VAL A 297 14.34 17.26 -2.38
N ALA A 298 14.03 16.10 -2.95
CA ALA A 298 12.68 15.53 -2.95
C ALA A 298 12.18 15.30 -1.51
N MET A 299 12.99 14.70 -0.65
CA MET A 299 12.65 14.50 0.77
C MET A 299 12.44 15.82 1.52
N ALA A 300 13.24 16.86 1.24
CA ALA A 300 13.03 18.18 1.82
C ALA A 300 11.71 18.82 1.37
N LEU A 301 11.37 18.70 0.08
CA LEU A 301 10.06 19.13 -0.44
C LEU A 301 8.90 18.38 0.24
N MET A 302 9.01 17.07 0.39
CA MET A 302 8.00 16.26 1.05
C MET A 302 7.87 16.63 2.55
N ALA A 303 8.98 16.84 3.24
CA ALA A 303 8.97 17.29 4.63
C ALA A 303 8.29 18.65 4.78
N PHE A 304 8.53 19.58 3.84
CA PHE A 304 7.85 20.87 3.83
C PHE A 304 6.35 20.73 3.52
N GLY A 305 5.97 19.84 2.60
CA GLY A 305 4.57 19.51 2.33
C GLY A 305 3.84 18.98 3.58
N VAL A 306 4.48 18.06 4.32
CA VAL A 306 3.97 17.55 5.61
C VAL A 306 3.81 18.67 6.63
N TYR A 307 4.81 19.56 6.74
CA TYR A 307 4.75 20.70 7.65
C TYR A 307 3.53 21.58 7.38
N LEU A 308 3.23 21.87 6.11
CA LEU A 308 2.05 22.65 5.74
C LEU A 308 0.74 21.96 6.12
N ILE A 309 0.64 20.62 5.92
CA ILE A 309 -0.55 19.83 6.28
C ILE A 309 -0.79 19.79 7.80
N GLN A 310 0.27 19.87 8.61
CA GLN A 310 0.16 19.74 10.07
C GLN A 310 -0.10 21.04 10.82
N HIS A 311 0.23 22.18 10.24
CA HIS A 311 0.26 23.46 10.97
C HIS A 311 -0.88 24.40 10.55
N ILE A 312 -1.90 23.84 9.97
CA ILE A 312 -3.19 24.49 9.65
C ILE A 312 -4.29 23.83 10.45
#